data_586050033f72630e0beb9089e8ffee05
#
_entry.id   586050033f72630e0beb9089e8ffee05
#
_cell.length_a   1.000
_cell.length_b   1.000
_cell.length_c   1.000
_cell.angle_alpha   90.00
_cell.angle_beta   90.00
_cell.angle_gamma   90.00
#
_symmetry.space_group_name_H-M   'P 1'
#
loop_
_entity.id
_entity.type
_entity.pdbx_description
1 polymer ?
#
loop_
_entity_poly.entity_id
_entity_poly.type
_entity_poly.pdbx_seq_one_letter_code
_entity_poly.pdbx_strand_id
1 'polypeptide(L)'
;VEIYGEYNESQASNQAHRCLDCGNPYCEWKCPVHNYIPDWLKLVNEGNIMEAADLCHSTNSLPEVCGRVCPQDRLCEGACTLNDGFGAVTIGSIEKYITEKAFEMGWKPNLQNRKWTNKKVAIVGSGPAGIACADILTRSGIKSHVYDKNDEIGGLLTFGIPEFKLEKSVVKRRRKILEEMGIKFHLGKEIGKDVPFKRLYDTHDAVFLAMGTYTSLEGGFKGEKLPGVYKA
;
A
#
# COMPACT_ATOMS: atom_id res chain seq x y z
N VAL A 1 -17.02 9.12 -4.12
CA VAL A 1 -16.11 10.02 -4.87
C VAL A 1 -15.02 10.49 -3.93
N GLU A 2 -13.77 10.24 -4.27
CA GLU A 2 -12.62 10.67 -3.48
C GLU A 2 -12.45 12.19 -3.51
N ILE A 3 -11.97 12.76 -2.41
CA ILE A 3 -11.76 14.23 -2.30
C ILE A 3 -10.63 14.75 -3.19
N TYR A 4 -9.66 13.90 -3.51
CA TYR A 4 -8.57 14.23 -4.42
C TYR A 4 -8.89 13.71 -5.83
N GLY A 5 -9.02 14.64 -6.78
CA GLY A 5 -9.24 14.29 -8.18
C GLY A 5 -8.10 13.44 -8.76
N GLU A 6 -8.33 12.92 -9.96
CA GLU A 6 -7.31 12.23 -10.73
C GLU A 6 -6.68 13.18 -11.74
N TYR A 7 -5.38 13.06 -11.93
CA TYR A 7 -4.68 13.77 -12.99
C TYR A 7 -5.00 13.13 -14.34
N ASN A 8 -5.17 13.98 -15.35
CA ASN A 8 -5.04 13.55 -16.72
C ASN A 8 -3.54 13.47 -17.12
N GLU A 9 -3.28 12.92 -18.27
CA GLU A 9 -1.92 12.71 -18.79
C GLU A 9 -1.10 14.02 -18.82
N SER A 10 -1.68 15.11 -19.32
CA SER A 10 -1.00 16.41 -19.38
C SER A 10 -0.66 16.96 -18.01
N GLN A 11 -1.57 16.83 -17.03
CA GLN A 11 -1.34 17.27 -15.66
C GLN A 11 -0.23 16.45 -14.99
N ALA A 12 -0.26 15.12 -15.16
CA ALA A 12 0.75 14.23 -14.62
C ALA A 12 2.13 14.50 -15.21
N SER A 13 2.23 14.61 -16.55
CA SER A 13 3.47 14.94 -17.26
C SER A 13 4.02 16.31 -16.84
N ASN A 14 3.17 17.35 -16.78
CA ASN A 14 3.60 18.69 -16.37
C ASN A 14 4.14 18.74 -14.96
N GLN A 15 3.55 17.99 -14.03
CA GLN A 15 4.06 17.90 -12.67
C GLN A 15 5.34 17.06 -12.60
N ALA A 16 5.40 15.94 -13.32
CA ALA A 16 6.59 15.09 -13.38
C ALA A 16 7.79 15.85 -13.99
N HIS A 17 7.57 16.68 -15.00
CA HIS A 17 8.60 17.52 -15.64
C HIS A 17 9.25 18.53 -14.68
N ARG A 18 8.59 18.89 -13.58
CA ARG A 18 9.16 19.77 -12.55
C ARG A 18 10.25 19.09 -11.72
N CYS A 19 10.36 17.77 -11.77
CA CYS A 19 11.38 17.04 -11.02
C CYS A 19 12.79 17.46 -11.47
N LEU A 20 13.65 17.81 -10.51
CA LEU A 20 15.03 18.24 -10.79
C LEU A 20 16.01 17.08 -10.95
N ASP A 21 15.55 15.83 -10.82
CA ASP A 21 16.40 14.64 -10.84
C ASP A 21 17.62 14.79 -9.90
N CYS A 22 17.31 15.08 -8.61
CA CYS A 22 18.31 15.41 -7.61
C CYS A 22 19.28 14.23 -7.38
N GLY A 23 20.59 14.47 -7.41
CA GLY A 23 21.60 13.46 -7.07
C GLY A 23 21.48 12.95 -5.63
N ASN A 24 20.91 13.75 -4.74
CA ASN A 24 20.47 13.37 -3.39
C ASN A 24 18.94 13.46 -3.32
N PRO A 25 18.19 12.39 -3.64
CA PRO A 25 16.74 12.43 -3.72
C PRO A 25 16.11 12.38 -2.33
N TYR A 26 16.01 13.51 -1.65
CA TYR A 26 15.42 13.61 -0.30
C TYR A 26 13.99 13.06 -0.24
N CYS A 27 13.22 13.19 -1.30
CA CYS A 27 11.88 12.60 -1.42
C CYS A 27 11.91 11.07 -1.29
N GLU A 28 12.87 10.41 -1.92
CA GLU A 28 13.09 8.97 -1.81
C GLU A 28 13.56 8.58 -0.40
N TRP A 29 14.53 9.31 0.15
CA TRP A 29 15.04 9.03 1.50
C TRP A 29 13.99 9.24 2.59
N LYS A 30 13.09 10.20 2.39
CA LYS A 30 12.01 10.46 3.34
C LYS A 30 10.82 9.49 3.18
N CYS A 31 10.74 8.80 2.06
CA CYS A 31 9.75 7.75 1.84
C CYS A 31 10.07 6.52 2.71
N PRO A 32 9.15 6.04 3.59
CA PRO A 32 9.43 4.89 4.45
C PRO A 32 9.76 3.58 3.71
N VAL A 33 9.36 3.47 2.45
CA VAL A 33 9.67 2.32 1.59
C VAL A 33 10.75 2.62 0.55
N HIS A 34 11.41 3.78 0.64
CA HIS A 34 12.46 4.22 -0.28
C HIS A 34 12.10 4.01 -1.75
N ASN A 35 10.91 4.50 -2.14
CA ASN A 35 10.43 4.33 -3.51
C ASN A 35 11.23 5.23 -4.47
N TYR A 36 11.58 4.70 -5.64
CA TYR A 36 12.39 5.36 -6.68
C TYR A 36 11.65 6.53 -7.34
N ILE A 37 11.40 7.57 -6.54
CA ILE A 37 10.52 8.68 -6.91
C ILE A 37 11.02 9.46 -8.13
N PRO A 38 12.29 9.90 -8.20
CA PRO A 38 12.79 10.62 -9.37
C PRO A 38 12.69 9.78 -10.65
N ASP A 39 13.03 8.50 -10.57
CA ASP A 39 13.08 7.62 -11.73
C ASP A 39 11.68 7.40 -12.33
N TRP A 40 10.67 7.08 -11.52
CA TRP A 40 9.33 6.92 -12.08
C TRP A 40 8.68 8.27 -12.47
N LEU A 41 9.07 9.42 -11.88
CA LEU A 41 8.66 10.73 -12.36
C LEU A 41 9.20 10.97 -13.78
N LYS A 42 10.46 10.62 -14.04
CA LYS A 42 11.04 10.68 -15.37
C LYS A 42 10.28 9.81 -16.36
N LEU A 43 9.98 8.56 -16.00
CA LEU A 43 9.21 7.64 -16.85
C LEU A 43 7.80 8.20 -17.17
N VAL A 44 7.14 8.83 -16.20
CA VAL A 44 5.84 9.50 -16.45
C VAL A 44 5.98 10.66 -17.44
N ASN A 45 7.02 11.48 -17.28
CA ASN A 45 7.28 12.59 -18.21
C ASN A 45 7.54 12.10 -19.65
N GLU A 46 8.13 10.92 -19.79
CA GLU A 46 8.41 10.25 -21.07
C GLU A 46 7.21 9.44 -21.60
N GLY A 47 6.11 9.32 -20.86
CA GLY A 47 4.93 8.55 -21.24
C GLY A 47 5.03 7.03 -20.99
N ASN A 48 6.09 6.56 -20.31
CA ASN A 48 6.39 5.16 -20.06
C ASN A 48 5.65 4.65 -18.79
N ILE A 49 4.33 4.64 -18.82
CA ILE A 49 3.48 4.38 -17.64
C ILE A 49 3.62 2.95 -17.10
N MET A 50 3.77 1.95 -17.97
CA MET A 50 3.91 0.55 -17.52
C MET A 50 5.22 0.33 -16.77
N GLU A 51 6.31 0.91 -17.24
CA GLU A 51 7.62 0.84 -16.56
C GLU A 51 7.61 1.66 -15.27
N ALA A 52 6.95 2.84 -15.28
CA ALA A 52 6.75 3.61 -14.05
C ALA A 52 5.98 2.81 -12.99
N ALA A 53 4.95 2.06 -13.39
CA ALA A 53 4.20 1.20 -12.49
C ALA A 53 5.05 0.04 -11.95
N ASP A 54 5.85 -0.62 -12.78
CA ASP A 54 6.78 -1.66 -12.33
C ASP A 54 7.75 -1.11 -11.28
N LEU A 55 8.27 0.08 -11.51
CA LEU A 55 9.20 0.73 -10.60
C LEU A 55 8.54 1.17 -9.29
N CYS A 56 7.35 1.76 -9.35
CA CYS A 56 6.54 2.08 -8.17
C CYS A 56 6.30 0.85 -7.29
N HIS A 57 5.98 -0.28 -7.92
CA HIS A 57 5.68 -1.53 -7.22
C HIS A 57 6.93 -2.31 -6.78
N SER A 58 8.13 -1.90 -7.16
CA SER A 58 9.35 -2.64 -6.80
C SER A 58 9.64 -2.62 -5.30
N THR A 59 9.44 -1.49 -4.65
CA THR A 59 9.64 -1.31 -3.20
C THR A 59 8.34 -1.12 -2.42
N ASN A 60 7.24 -0.77 -3.10
CA ASN A 60 5.94 -0.48 -2.48
C ASN A 60 4.88 -1.49 -2.93
N SER A 61 4.32 -2.24 -1.99
CA SER A 61 3.25 -3.22 -2.30
C SER A 61 1.88 -2.57 -2.54
N LEU A 62 1.69 -1.29 -2.17
CA LEU A 62 0.40 -0.59 -2.17
C LEU A 62 0.52 0.86 -2.69
N PRO A 63 1.15 1.11 -3.85
CA PRO A 63 1.37 2.49 -4.31
C PRO A 63 0.05 3.23 -4.58
N GLU A 64 -1.00 2.55 -5.05
CA GLU A 64 -2.33 3.14 -5.24
C GLU A 64 -2.97 3.63 -3.93
N VAL A 65 -2.62 3.02 -2.80
CA VAL A 65 -3.04 3.47 -1.47
C VAL A 65 -2.16 4.62 -1.00
N CYS A 66 -0.84 4.51 -1.18
CA CYS A 66 0.12 5.54 -0.77
C CYS A 66 -0.15 6.87 -1.47
N GLY A 67 -0.43 6.87 -2.77
CA GLY A 67 -0.80 8.06 -3.52
C GLY A 67 -2.07 8.77 -3.04
N ARG A 68 -2.92 8.07 -2.24
CA ARG A 68 -4.17 8.61 -1.70
C ARG A 68 -4.10 9.04 -0.24
N VAL A 69 -3.38 8.27 0.61
CA VAL A 69 -3.53 8.40 2.07
C VAL A 69 -2.24 8.71 2.83
N CYS A 70 -1.07 8.60 2.20
CA CYS A 70 0.17 9.03 2.85
C CYS A 70 0.12 10.52 3.20
N PRO A 71 0.69 10.94 4.33
CA PRO A 71 0.90 12.36 4.64
C PRO A 71 2.11 12.89 3.85
N GLN A 72 1.93 13.07 2.53
CA GLN A 72 3.01 13.44 1.60
C GLN A 72 3.69 14.75 1.98
N ASP A 73 2.93 15.70 2.56
CA ASP A 73 3.41 16.98 3.10
C ASP A 73 4.48 16.82 4.18
N ARG A 74 4.48 15.69 4.90
CA ARG A 74 5.45 15.35 5.95
C ARG A 74 6.50 14.32 5.49
N LEU A 75 6.31 13.73 4.32
CA LEU A 75 7.14 12.69 3.75
C LEU A 75 7.79 13.18 2.45
N CYS A 76 7.50 12.54 1.33
CA CYS A 76 8.15 12.77 0.05
C CYS A 76 7.99 14.21 -0.47
N GLU A 77 6.78 14.76 -0.45
CA GLU A 77 6.52 16.13 -0.93
C GLU A 77 7.14 17.15 0.01
N GLY A 78 7.01 16.96 1.33
CA GLY A 78 7.65 17.82 2.32
C GLY A 78 9.18 17.85 2.24
N ALA A 79 9.79 16.77 1.73
CA ALA A 79 11.24 16.67 1.53
C ALA A 79 11.69 17.01 0.10
N CYS A 80 10.76 17.35 -0.80
CA CYS A 80 11.11 17.75 -2.16
C CYS A 80 11.95 19.04 -2.15
N THR A 81 13.06 19.05 -2.88
CA THR A 81 13.93 20.22 -3.00
C THR A 81 13.18 21.47 -3.46
N LEU A 82 12.16 21.32 -4.31
CA LEU A 82 11.33 22.42 -4.78
C LEU A 82 10.33 22.93 -3.72
N ASN A 83 10.12 22.20 -2.63
CA ASN A 83 9.13 22.58 -1.62
C ASN A 83 9.45 23.94 -1.00
N ASP A 84 10.72 24.28 -0.87
CA ASP A 84 11.15 25.59 -0.39
C ASP A 84 11.11 26.63 -1.52
N GLY A 85 10.09 27.46 -1.52
CA GLY A 85 9.91 28.62 -2.41
C GLY A 85 9.23 28.35 -3.75
N PHE A 86 9.17 27.10 -4.26
CA PHE A 86 8.61 26.78 -5.57
C PHE A 86 7.40 25.83 -5.53
N GLY A 87 7.09 25.31 -4.37
CA GLY A 87 6.11 24.25 -4.15
C GLY A 87 6.59 22.89 -4.65
N ALA A 88 6.39 21.86 -3.83
CA ALA A 88 6.79 20.50 -4.15
C ALA A 88 6.20 19.98 -5.46
N VAL A 89 6.85 19.00 -6.09
CA VAL A 89 6.19 18.14 -7.07
C VAL A 89 5.07 17.38 -6.35
N THR A 90 3.91 17.27 -6.97
CA THR A 90 2.74 16.55 -6.38
C THR A 90 2.91 15.04 -6.54
N ILE A 91 3.86 14.51 -5.78
CA ILE A 91 4.36 13.13 -5.88
C ILE A 91 3.22 12.12 -5.67
N GLY A 92 2.41 12.33 -4.62
CA GLY A 92 1.30 11.43 -4.32
C GLY A 92 0.24 11.38 -5.42
N SER A 93 -0.11 12.54 -6.01
CA SER A 93 -1.07 12.59 -7.13
C SER A 93 -0.54 11.89 -8.37
N ILE A 94 0.78 11.95 -8.64
CA ILE A 94 1.40 11.26 -9.76
C ILE A 94 1.47 9.75 -9.47
N GLU A 95 1.81 9.32 -8.25
CA GLU A 95 1.79 7.91 -7.85
C GLU A 95 0.38 7.31 -8.02
N LYS A 96 -0.67 8.04 -7.62
CA LYS A 96 -2.06 7.67 -7.91
C LYS A 96 -2.31 7.53 -9.41
N TYR A 97 -1.92 8.53 -10.22
CA TYR A 97 -2.08 8.51 -11.67
C TYR A 97 -1.39 7.30 -12.32
N ILE A 98 -0.13 7.04 -11.97
CA ILE A 98 0.63 5.88 -12.49
C ILE A 98 -0.16 4.60 -12.27
N THR A 99 -0.60 4.38 -11.04
CA THR A 99 -1.25 3.12 -10.65
C THR A 99 -2.61 2.96 -11.30
N GLU A 100 -3.45 4.00 -11.32
CA GLU A 100 -4.76 3.92 -11.97
C GLU A 100 -4.60 3.68 -13.48
N LYS A 101 -3.72 4.46 -14.12
CA LYS A 101 -3.50 4.33 -15.57
C LYS A 101 -2.93 2.96 -15.95
N ALA A 102 -1.96 2.46 -15.19
CA ALA A 102 -1.40 1.14 -15.42
C ALA A 102 -2.45 0.02 -15.26
N PHE A 103 -3.32 0.12 -14.25
CA PHE A 103 -4.41 -0.84 -14.06
C PHE A 103 -5.45 -0.78 -15.20
N GLU A 104 -5.79 0.41 -15.70
CA GLU A 104 -6.61 0.56 -16.91
C GLU A 104 -5.99 -0.12 -18.13
N MET A 105 -4.66 -0.01 -18.28
CA MET A 105 -3.90 -0.65 -19.34
C MET A 105 -3.67 -2.16 -19.13
N GLY A 106 -4.17 -2.72 -18.03
CA GLY A 106 -4.07 -4.14 -17.72
C GLY A 106 -2.75 -4.56 -17.05
N TRP A 107 -2.06 -3.64 -16.41
CA TRP A 107 -0.82 -3.95 -15.67
C TRP A 107 -1.06 -5.03 -14.61
N LYS A 108 -0.09 -5.95 -14.55
CA LYS A 108 0.00 -6.99 -13.52
C LYS A 108 1.46 -7.17 -13.10
N PRO A 109 1.72 -7.58 -11.84
CA PRO A 109 3.08 -7.90 -11.42
C PRO A 109 3.75 -8.94 -12.31
N ASN A 110 4.95 -8.66 -12.78
CA ASN A 110 5.72 -9.61 -13.56
C ASN A 110 6.32 -10.70 -12.65
N LEU A 111 5.83 -11.91 -12.79
CA LEU A 111 6.24 -13.06 -11.98
C LEU A 111 6.90 -14.17 -12.83
N GLN A 112 7.29 -13.88 -14.07
CA GLN A 112 7.83 -14.88 -15.01
C GLN A 112 9.08 -15.58 -14.48
N ASN A 113 9.94 -14.87 -13.77
CA ASN A 113 11.16 -15.42 -13.20
C ASN A 113 11.00 -16.01 -11.79
N ARG A 114 9.77 -15.98 -11.24
CA ARG A 114 9.51 -16.51 -9.90
C ARG A 114 9.62 -18.04 -9.89
N LYS A 115 10.49 -18.54 -9.01
CA LYS A 115 10.59 -19.98 -8.73
C LYS A 115 9.99 -20.28 -7.36
N TRP A 116 8.93 -21.07 -7.32
CA TRP A 116 8.33 -21.49 -6.07
C TRP A 116 9.30 -22.34 -5.25
N THR A 117 9.44 -21.98 -4.00
CA THR A 117 10.09 -22.81 -2.99
C THR A 117 9.09 -23.77 -2.34
N ASN A 118 9.58 -24.72 -1.55
CA ASN A 118 8.71 -25.58 -0.72
C ASN A 118 8.26 -24.87 0.57
N LYS A 119 8.67 -23.63 0.78
CA LYS A 119 8.37 -22.86 1.98
C LYS A 119 7.00 -22.21 1.93
N LYS A 120 6.35 -22.13 3.10
CA LYS A 120 5.09 -21.45 3.28
C LYS A 120 5.05 -20.69 4.60
N VAL A 121 4.46 -19.51 4.58
CA VAL A 121 4.35 -18.62 5.73
C VAL A 121 2.87 -18.35 6.03
N ALA A 122 2.51 -18.45 7.30
CA ALA A 122 1.22 -17.96 7.80
C ALA A 122 1.37 -16.50 8.21
N ILE A 123 0.44 -15.67 7.78
CA ILE A 123 0.39 -14.25 8.11
C ILE A 123 -0.93 -13.99 8.85
N VAL A 124 -0.85 -13.49 10.07
CA VAL A 124 -2.02 -13.20 10.90
C VAL A 124 -2.32 -11.71 10.84
N GLY A 125 -3.40 -11.37 10.16
CA GLY A 125 -3.81 -10.01 9.84
C GLY A 125 -3.58 -9.65 8.37
N SER A 126 -4.62 -9.14 7.71
CA SER A 126 -4.61 -8.69 6.31
C SER A 126 -4.61 -7.16 6.18
N GLY A 127 -4.14 -6.45 7.20
CA GLY A 127 -3.84 -5.02 7.13
C GLY A 127 -2.63 -4.72 6.24
N PRO A 128 -2.23 -3.43 6.09
CA PRO A 128 -1.11 -3.04 5.23
C PRO A 128 0.16 -3.86 5.43
N ALA A 129 0.55 -4.10 6.69
CA ALA A 129 1.75 -4.87 7.03
C ALA A 129 1.66 -6.33 6.56
N GLY A 130 0.50 -6.98 6.79
CA GLY A 130 0.28 -8.37 6.36
C GLY A 130 0.23 -8.51 4.85
N ILE A 131 -0.42 -7.56 4.16
CA ILE A 131 -0.48 -7.51 2.69
C ILE A 131 0.92 -7.32 2.11
N ALA A 132 1.71 -6.38 2.62
CA ALA A 132 3.07 -6.13 2.14
C ALA A 132 3.97 -7.35 2.36
N CYS A 133 3.90 -7.99 3.53
CA CYS A 133 4.62 -9.23 3.80
C CYS A 133 4.23 -10.34 2.81
N ALA A 134 2.92 -10.53 2.57
CA ALA A 134 2.43 -11.54 1.64
C ALA A 134 2.89 -11.29 0.20
N ASP A 135 2.85 -10.03 -0.26
CA ASP A 135 3.31 -9.62 -1.59
C ASP A 135 4.80 -9.95 -1.79
N ILE A 136 5.66 -9.46 -0.91
CA ILE A 136 7.12 -9.64 -1.01
C ILE A 136 7.50 -11.13 -0.93
N LEU A 137 6.92 -11.87 0.01
CA LEU A 137 7.17 -13.32 0.13
C LEU A 137 6.73 -14.07 -1.14
N THR A 138 5.57 -13.71 -1.68
CA THR A 138 5.04 -14.34 -2.89
C THR A 138 5.88 -14.03 -4.12
N ARG A 139 6.36 -12.80 -4.27
CA ARG A 139 7.34 -12.42 -5.32
C ARG A 139 8.63 -13.23 -5.19
N SER A 140 9.06 -13.51 -3.97
CA SER A 140 10.25 -14.34 -3.67
C SER A 140 10.02 -15.86 -3.79
N GLY A 141 8.83 -16.29 -4.23
CA GLY A 141 8.50 -17.71 -4.42
C GLY A 141 8.15 -18.46 -3.14
N ILE A 142 7.76 -17.77 -2.09
CA ILE A 142 7.28 -18.34 -0.83
C ILE A 142 5.76 -18.28 -0.80
N LYS A 143 5.10 -19.40 -0.49
CA LYS A 143 3.64 -19.47 -0.42
C LYS A 143 3.12 -18.71 0.80
N SER A 144 2.26 -17.73 0.57
CA SER A 144 1.69 -16.88 1.63
C SER A 144 0.23 -17.26 1.91
N HIS A 145 -0.07 -17.54 3.17
CA HIS A 145 -1.41 -17.82 3.69
C HIS A 145 -1.79 -16.75 4.70
N VAL A 146 -2.70 -15.86 4.34
CA VAL A 146 -3.11 -14.73 5.16
C VAL A 146 -4.44 -15.05 5.86
N TYR A 147 -4.46 -14.91 7.17
CA TYR A 147 -5.63 -15.16 8.02
C TYR A 147 -6.12 -13.84 8.60
N ASP A 148 -7.40 -13.55 8.49
CA ASP A 148 -8.01 -12.38 9.10
C ASP A 148 -9.38 -12.72 9.69
N LYS A 149 -9.71 -12.10 10.82
CA LYS A 149 -11.01 -12.23 11.47
C LYS A 149 -12.14 -11.55 10.70
N ASN A 150 -11.81 -10.54 9.92
CA ASN A 150 -12.76 -9.82 9.09
C ASN A 150 -13.00 -10.56 7.76
N ASP A 151 -14.09 -10.22 7.09
CA ASP A 151 -14.52 -10.79 5.82
C ASP A 151 -13.90 -10.12 4.59
N GLU A 152 -13.16 -9.02 4.78
CA GLU A 152 -12.42 -8.33 3.74
C GLU A 152 -11.00 -7.98 4.21
N ILE A 153 -10.06 -7.85 3.26
CA ILE A 153 -8.68 -7.44 3.51
C ILE A 153 -8.57 -5.93 3.75
N GLY A 154 -7.39 -5.48 4.16
CA GLY A 154 -7.03 -4.07 4.25
C GLY A 154 -6.92 -3.54 5.67
N GLY A 155 -7.50 -4.22 6.68
CA GLY A 155 -7.50 -3.71 8.04
C GLY A 155 -8.05 -2.28 8.10
N LEU A 156 -7.30 -1.32 8.64
CA LEU A 156 -7.74 0.09 8.70
C LEU A 156 -7.96 0.75 7.34
N LEU A 157 -7.38 0.25 6.25
CA LEU A 157 -7.67 0.75 4.90
C LEU A 157 -9.15 0.53 4.54
N THR A 158 -9.71 -0.58 4.98
CA THR A 158 -11.11 -0.96 4.73
C THR A 158 -12.03 -0.46 5.82
N PHE A 159 -11.67 -0.65 7.09
CA PHE A 159 -12.55 -0.47 8.24
C PHE A 159 -12.32 0.83 9.02
N GLY A 160 -11.24 1.57 8.74
CA GLY A 160 -10.89 2.80 9.45
C GLY A 160 -10.89 4.05 8.56
N ILE A 161 -10.28 3.99 7.38
CA ILE A 161 -10.18 5.16 6.48
C ILE A 161 -11.54 5.42 5.82
N PRO A 162 -12.07 6.65 5.87
CA PRO A 162 -13.30 7.02 5.20
C PRO A 162 -13.24 6.84 3.68
N GLU A 163 -14.37 6.47 3.08
CA GLU A 163 -14.45 6.17 1.65
C GLU A 163 -14.12 7.36 0.74
N PHE A 164 -14.37 8.59 1.21
CA PHE A 164 -13.97 9.80 0.49
C PHE A 164 -12.45 10.03 0.42
N LYS A 165 -11.65 9.33 1.23
CA LYS A 165 -10.18 9.33 1.16
C LYS A 165 -9.62 8.12 0.42
N LEU A 166 -10.27 6.97 0.56
CA LEU A 166 -9.86 5.71 -0.07
C LEU A 166 -11.11 4.89 -0.38
N GLU A 167 -11.49 4.83 -1.63
CA GLU A 167 -12.59 3.98 -2.07
C GLU A 167 -12.29 2.51 -1.83
N LYS A 168 -13.27 1.78 -1.34
CA LYS A 168 -13.09 0.35 -1.01
C LYS A 168 -12.87 -0.53 -2.26
N SER A 169 -13.29 -0.04 -3.42
CA SER A 169 -12.98 -0.62 -4.74
C SER A 169 -11.47 -0.77 -4.98
N VAL A 170 -10.66 0.18 -4.52
CA VAL A 170 -9.19 0.17 -4.63
C VAL A 170 -8.60 -1.04 -3.88
N VAL A 171 -9.06 -1.25 -2.63
CA VAL A 171 -8.60 -2.39 -1.81
C VAL A 171 -9.06 -3.72 -2.41
N LYS A 172 -10.31 -3.80 -2.89
CA LYS A 172 -10.86 -5.00 -3.54
C LYS A 172 -10.10 -5.35 -4.83
N ARG A 173 -9.73 -4.34 -5.64
CA ARG A 173 -8.89 -4.53 -6.82
C ARG A 173 -7.52 -5.11 -6.43
N ARG A 174 -6.87 -4.56 -5.39
CA ARG A 174 -5.61 -5.08 -4.88
C ARG A 174 -5.74 -6.53 -4.41
N ARG A 175 -6.81 -6.87 -3.69
CA ARG A 175 -7.09 -8.26 -3.29
C ARG A 175 -7.06 -9.20 -4.48
N LYS A 176 -7.78 -8.85 -5.55
CA LYS A 176 -7.84 -9.68 -6.76
C LYS A 176 -6.44 -9.90 -7.37
N ILE A 177 -5.64 -8.85 -7.47
CA ILE A 177 -4.25 -8.94 -7.96
C ILE A 177 -3.42 -9.90 -7.09
N LEU A 178 -3.51 -9.77 -5.77
CA LEU A 178 -2.77 -10.62 -4.83
C LEU A 178 -3.21 -12.09 -4.88
N GLU A 179 -4.51 -12.34 -5.04
CA GLU A 179 -5.05 -13.70 -5.25
C GLU A 179 -4.55 -14.30 -6.58
N GLU A 180 -4.51 -13.52 -7.65
CA GLU A 180 -3.95 -13.92 -8.95
C GLU A 180 -2.44 -14.22 -8.87
N MET A 181 -1.71 -13.55 -7.98
CA MET A 181 -0.29 -13.85 -7.69
C MET A 181 -0.11 -15.19 -6.97
N GLY A 182 -1.15 -15.74 -6.38
CA GLY A 182 -1.15 -17.02 -5.65
C GLY A 182 -1.19 -16.89 -4.13
N ILE A 183 -1.43 -15.69 -3.58
CA ILE A 183 -1.67 -15.50 -2.14
C ILE A 183 -3.03 -16.09 -1.76
N LYS A 184 -3.07 -16.85 -0.67
CA LYS A 184 -4.31 -17.44 -0.15
C LYS A 184 -4.83 -16.65 1.04
N PHE A 185 -6.01 -16.06 0.90
CA PHE A 185 -6.71 -15.39 1.99
C PHE A 185 -7.70 -16.33 2.67
N HIS A 186 -7.62 -16.41 3.99
CA HIS A 186 -8.52 -17.13 4.89
C HIS A 186 -9.26 -16.11 5.76
N LEU A 187 -10.29 -15.50 5.19
CA LEU A 187 -11.06 -14.43 5.81
C LEU A 187 -12.16 -14.99 6.72
N GLY A 188 -12.66 -14.18 7.67
CA GLY A 188 -13.61 -14.60 8.69
C GLY A 188 -13.04 -15.68 9.62
N LYS A 189 -11.70 -15.68 9.84
CA LYS A 189 -10.99 -16.66 10.67
C LYS A 189 -10.13 -15.99 11.72
N GLU A 190 -10.61 -15.98 12.95
CA GLU A 190 -9.89 -15.44 14.09
C GLU A 190 -8.91 -16.47 14.65
N ILE A 191 -7.61 -16.11 14.63
CA ILE A 191 -6.57 -16.97 15.19
C ILE A 191 -6.65 -16.94 16.72
N GLY A 192 -6.61 -18.10 17.33
CA GLY A 192 -6.82 -18.29 18.77
C GLY A 192 -8.26 -18.67 19.11
N LYS A 193 -9.22 -18.43 18.23
CA LYS A 193 -10.64 -18.79 18.39
C LYS A 193 -11.09 -19.85 17.38
N ASP A 194 -11.09 -19.48 16.08
CA ASP A 194 -11.54 -20.37 15.00
C ASP A 194 -10.42 -21.30 14.52
N VAL A 195 -9.18 -20.82 14.58
CA VAL A 195 -7.99 -21.57 14.21
C VAL A 195 -6.96 -21.47 15.34
N PRO A 196 -6.59 -22.57 15.99
CA PRO A 196 -5.56 -22.55 17.05
C PRO A 196 -4.23 -22.04 16.49
N PHE A 197 -3.56 -21.15 17.24
CA PHE A 197 -2.23 -20.63 16.85
C PHE A 197 -1.22 -21.76 16.64
N LYS A 198 -1.26 -22.80 17.50
CA LYS A 198 -0.40 -23.99 17.37
C LYS A 198 -0.50 -24.64 16.00
N ARG A 199 -1.70 -24.66 15.37
CA ARG A 199 -1.88 -25.21 14.02
C ARG A 199 -1.07 -24.45 12.98
N LEU A 200 -1.00 -23.11 13.07
CA LEU A 200 -0.18 -22.30 12.16
C LEU A 200 1.30 -22.62 12.35
N TYR A 201 1.74 -22.68 13.59
CA TYR A 201 3.11 -23.01 13.95
C TYR A 201 3.55 -24.40 13.46
N ASP A 202 2.70 -25.41 13.61
CA ASP A 202 3.00 -26.80 13.22
C ASP A 202 2.96 -27.02 11.70
N THR A 203 2.24 -26.17 10.96
CA THR A 203 1.96 -26.41 9.52
C THR A 203 2.63 -25.45 8.57
N HIS A 204 3.31 -24.41 9.06
CA HIS A 204 4.02 -23.42 8.27
C HIS A 204 5.49 -23.31 8.72
N ASP A 205 6.34 -22.86 7.83
CA ASP A 205 7.78 -22.67 8.13
C ASP A 205 8.03 -21.44 9.01
N ALA A 206 7.13 -20.44 8.96
CA ALA A 206 7.14 -19.27 9.82
C ALA A 206 5.72 -18.72 10.00
N VAL A 207 5.54 -17.92 11.04
CA VAL A 207 4.31 -17.16 11.30
C VAL A 207 4.67 -15.68 11.47
N PHE A 208 4.05 -14.82 10.66
CA PHE A 208 4.19 -13.37 10.75
C PHE A 208 2.94 -12.77 11.41
N LEU A 209 3.13 -11.99 12.48
CA LEU A 209 2.06 -11.36 13.23
C LEU A 209 1.87 -9.91 12.77
N ALA A 210 0.75 -9.64 12.09
CA ALA A 210 0.38 -8.34 11.54
C ALA A 210 -1.01 -7.89 12.02
N MET A 211 -1.34 -8.17 13.27
CA MET A 211 -2.68 -8.02 13.84
C MET A 211 -3.11 -6.57 14.08
N GLY A 212 -2.20 -5.61 13.92
CA GLY A 212 -2.46 -4.21 14.25
C GLY A 212 -2.59 -3.97 15.76
N THR A 213 -3.18 -2.81 16.12
CA THR A 213 -3.41 -2.41 17.52
C THR A 213 -4.90 -2.14 17.72
N TYR A 214 -5.51 -2.83 18.69
CA TYR A 214 -6.95 -2.72 18.98
C TYR A 214 -7.24 -2.15 20.36
N THR A 215 -6.20 -1.80 21.13
CA THR A 215 -6.38 -1.11 22.40
C THR A 215 -6.37 0.39 22.16
N SER A 216 -7.54 1.01 22.30
CA SER A 216 -7.69 2.45 22.16
C SER A 216 -7.06 3.15 23.35
N LEU A 217 -6.32 4.23 23.09
CA LEU A 217 -5.85 5.14 24.11
C LEU A 217 -6.97 6.11 24.48
N GLU A 218 -7.06 6.47 25.78
CA GLU A 218 -7.95 7.55 26.21
C GLU A 218 -7.32 8.90 25.86
N GLY A 219 -8.12 9.81 25.30
CA GLY A 219 -7.67 11.15 24.92
C GLY A 219 -7.51 12.09 26.13
N GLY A 220 -8.08 11.73 27.29
CA GLY A 220 -8.01 12.51 28.53
C GLY A 220 -8.81 13.81 28.53
N PHE A 221 -9.76 13.98 27.61
CA PHE A 221 -10.59 15.18 27.54
C PHE A 221 -11.95 14.97 28.24
N LYS A 222 -12.52 16.08 28.70
CA LYS A 222 -13.83 16.07 29.38
C LYS A 222 -14.93 15.62 28.42
N GLY A 223 -15.69 14.61 28.80
CA GLY A 223 -16.79 14.07 28.00
C GLY A 223 -16.43 12.85 27.14
N GLU A 224 -15.20 12.38 27.17
CA GLU A 224 -14.76 11.21 26.41
C GLU A 224 -15.58 9.92 26.68
N LYS A 225 -16.16 9.82 27.87
CA LYS A 225 -16.96 8.66 28.30
C LYS A 225 -18.47 8.86 28.18
N LEU A 226 -18.91 9.95 27.54
CA LEU A 226 -20.36 10.20 27.35
C LEU A 226 -20.97 9.21 26.34
N PRO A 227 -22.27 8.88 26.48
CA PRO A 227 -22.99 8.11 25.48
C PRO A 227 -22.89 8.77 24.09
N GLY A 228 -22.59 7.98 23.06
CA GLY A 228 -22.41 8.48 21.69
C GLY A 228 -20.97 8.87 21.35
N VAL A 229 -20.03 8.83 22.29
CA VAL A 229 -18.59 8.98 22.03
C VAL A 229 -17.99 7.59 21.85
N TYR A 230 -17.41 7.32 20.70
CA TYR A 230 -16.81 6.04 20.36
C TYR A 230 -15.29 6.16 20.28
N LYS A 231 -14.61 5.09 20.63
CA LYS A 231 -13.15 4.99 20.46
C LYS A 231 -12.83 4.72 18.99
N ALA A 232 -11.84 5.44 18.46
CA ALA A 232 -11.35 5.27 17.09
C ALA A 232 -10.34 4.12 17.00
#